data_032dc7d11993a74221e161ef60c40b8e
#
_entry.id   032dc7d11993a74221e161ef60c40b8e
#
_cell.length_a   1.000
_cell.length_b   1.000
_cell.length_c   1.000
_cell.angle_alpha   90.00
_cell.angle_beta   90.00
_cell.angle_gamma   90.00
#
_symmetry.space_group_name_H-M   'P 1'
#
loop_
_entity.id
_entity.type
_entity.pdbx_description
1 polymer ?
#
loop_
_entity_poly.entity_id
_entity_poly.type
_entity_poly.pdbx_seq_one_letter_code
_entity_poly.pdbx_strand_id
1 'polypeptide(L)'
;MQVGYCRMVTISTDNLLETNEFRAAVGAPWTFLSDPGRKLQKDLDIAEYTDPHHNPMIPHTLVLEPGLRVYKIYEGYWFFGRPTVEELRLDLRAVLKRCRPDWGIGNAEQRAAWAKGDKAGFYPYGKTQAQVLAEPDL
;
A
#
# COMPACT_ATOMS: atom_id res chain seq x y z
N MET A 1 -6.07 7.28 5.59
CA MET A 1 -5.21 6.10 5.56
C MET A 1 -4.32 5.94 6.78
N GLN A 2 -4.02 6.99 7.53
CA GLN A 2 -3.33 6.87 8.82
C GLN A 2 -4.01 5.90 9.79
N VAL A 3 -5.34 5.81 9.74
CA VAL A 3 -6.13 4.89 10.59
C VAL A 3 -5.99 3.41 10.20
N GLY A 4 -5.49 3.11 9.00
CA GLY A 4 -5.32 1.75 8.50
C GLY A 4 -3.91 1.20 8.62
N TYR A 5 -2.96 1.98 9.13
CA TYR A 5 -1.53 1.60 9.18
C TYR A 5 -1.01 1.06 7.84
N CYS A 6 -1.52 1.61 6.75
CA CYS A 6 -1.11 1.25 5.41
C CYS A 6 -0.54 2.48 4.69
N ARG A 7 0.36 2.23 3.76
CA ARG A 7 0.92 3.26 2.88
C ARG A 7 0.30 3.12 1.50
N MET A 8 0.11 4.23 0.83
CA MET A 8 -0.30 4.28 -0.56
C MET A 8 0.87 4.78 -1.41
N VAL A 9 1.05 4.13 -2.54
CA VAL A 9 2.00 4.56 -3.57
C VAL A 9 1.25 4.58 -4.89
N THR A 10 1.39 5.68 -5.63
CA THR A 10 0.90 5.79 -7.01
C THR A 10 2.10 5.74 -7.94
N ILE A 11 1.98 5.00 -9.04
CA ILE A 11 3.02 4.89 -10.06
C ILE A 11 2.41 5.29 -11.39
N SER A 12 3.06 6.19 -12.10
CA SER A 12 2.64 6.69 -13.43
C SER A 12 3.76 6.54 -14.45
N THR A 13 3.38 6.45 -15.72
CA THR A 13 4.33 6.51 -16.85
C THR A 13 4.81 7.93 -17.19
N ASP A 14 4.24 8.94 -16.53
CA ASP A 14 4.62 10.33 -16.68
C ASP A 14 6.04 10.59 -16.17
N ASN A 15 6.68 11.63 -16.67
CA ASN A 15 7.97 12.06 -16.15
C ASN A 15 7.82 12.65 -14.71
N LEU A 16 8.94 12.90 -14.07
CA LEU A 16 8.95 13.37 -12.68
C LEU A 16 8.24 14.72 -12.49
N LEU A 17 8.37 15.65 -13.45
CA LEU A 17 7.73 16.96 -13.39
C LEU A 17 6.21 16.82 -13.46
N GLU A 18 5.71 16.14 -14.49
CA GLU A 18 4.29 15.88 -14.70
C GLU A 18 3.66 15.13 -13.51
N THR A 19 4.35 14.11 -13.00
CA THR A 19 3.93 13.35 -11.82
C THR A 19 3.78 14.24 -10.59
N ASN A 20 4.73 15.17 -10.35
CA ASN A 20 4.67 16.09 -9.22
C ASN A 20 3.58 17.16 -9.41
N GLU A 21 3.41 17.68 -10.61
CA GLU A 21 2.34 18.63 -10.94
C GLU A 21 0.96 17.99 -10.71
N PHE A 22 0.75 16.78 -11.20
CA PHE A 22 -0.49 16.05 -10.98
C PHE A 22 -0.74 15.77 -9.50
N ARG A 23 0.29 15.30 -8.77
CA ARG A 23 0.21 15.09 -7.33
C ARG A 23 -0.22 16.34 -6.58
N ALA A 24 0.39 17.48 -6.91
CA ALA A 24 0.06 18.77 -6.31
C ALA A 24 -1.38 19.20 -6.65
N ALA A 25 -1.78 19.06 -7.92
CA ALA A 25 -3.12 19.42 -8.40
C ALA A 25 -4.25 18.66 -7.69
N VAL A 26 -4.02 17.37 -7.38
CA VAL A 26 -5.00 16.55 -6.65
C VAL A 26 -4.85 16.63 -5.12
N GLY A 27 -3.89 17.40 -4.61
CA GLY A 27 -3.64 17.55 -3.18
C GLY A 27 -3.26 16.24 -2.49
N ALA A 28 -2.57 15.34 -3.17
CA ALA A 28 -2.26 14.01 -2.67
C ALA A 28 -1.09 14.04 -1.67
N PRO A 29 -1.30 13.64 -0.39
CA PRO A 29 -0.25 13.62 0.63
C PRO A 29 0.62 12.36 0.61
N TRP A 30 0.36 11.41 -0.27
CA TRP A 30 1.10 10.14 -0.36
C TRP A 30 2.15 10.16 -1.47
N THR A 31 2.94 9.08 -1.55
CA THR A 31 4.06 8.92 -2.48
C THR A 31 3.58 8.70 -3.91
N PHE A 32 4.16 9.44 -4.85
CA PHE A 32 4.05 9.23 -6.28
C PHE A 32 5.42 8.87 -6.85
N LEU A 33 5.45 7.86 -7.70
CA LEU A 33 6.64 7.40 -8.42
C LEU A 33 6.43 7.58 -9.91
N SER A 34 7.50 7.95 -10.60
CA SER A 34 7.55 8.17 -12.03
C SER A 34 8.26 7.00 -12.70
N ASP A 35 7.63 6.39 -13.71
CA ASP A 35 8.19 5.29 -14.52
C ASP A 35 8.16 5.62 -16.02
N PRO A 36 8.82 6.70 -16.49
CA PRO A 36 8.80 7.10 -17.88
C PRO A 36 9.46 6.06 -18.81
N GLY A 37 10.36 5.25 -18.26
CA GLY A 37 10.98 4.11 -18.97
C GLY A 37 10.07 2.88 -19.08
N ARG A 38 8.91 2.92 -18.45
CA ARG A 38 7.92 1.83 -18.46
C ARG A 38 8.50 0.49 -18.00
N LYS A 39 9.38 0.56 -16.99
CA LYS A 39 9.99 -0.65 -16.45
C LYS A 39 8.94 -1.49 -15.73
N LEU A 40 8.15 -0.89 -14.85
CA LEU A 40 7.09 -1.58 -14.12
C LEU A 40 6.01 -2.12 -15.06
N GLN A 41 5.61 -1.31 -16.06
CA GLN A 41 4.65 -1.73 -17.08
C GLN A 41 5.08 -3.03 -17.76
N LYS A 42 6.36 -3.13 -18.13
CA LYS A 42 6.94 -4.31 -18.80
C LYS A 42 7.11 -5.49 -17.84
N ASP A 43 7.60 -5.22 -16.63
CA ASP A 43 7.85 -6.26 -15.64
C ASP A 43 6.56 -6.96 -15.18
N LEU A 44 5.43 -6.22 -15.16
CA LEU A 44 4.12 -6.76 -14.78
C LEU A 44 3.25 -7.17 -15.97
N ASP A 45 3.71 -6.94 -17.20
CA ASP A 45 2.95 -7.19 -18.44
C ASP A 45 1.58 -6.50 -18.45
N ILE A 46 1.55 -5.22 -18.09
CA ILE A 46 0.34 -4.41 -17.96
C ILE A 46 0.25 -3.26 -18.98
N ALA A 47 0.86 -3.41 -20.14
CA ALA A 47 0.72 -2.45 -21.22
C ALA A 47 -0.70 -2.46 -21.78
N GLU A 48 -1.29 -1.28 -21.98
CA GLU A 48 -2.62 -1.14 -22.57
C GLU A 48 -2.54 -1.37 -24.09
N TYR A 49 -2.90 -2.56 -24.52
CA TYR A 49 -2.75 -2.97 -25.92
C TYR A 49 -3.79 -2.34 -26.88
N THR A 50 -4.85 -1.75 -26.31
CA THR A 50 -5.88 -1.07 -27.13
C THR A 50 -5.51 0.38 -27.47
N ASP A 51 -4.48 0.93 -26.84
CA ASP A 51 -3.92 2.26 -27.14
C ASP A 51 -2.39 2.20 -27.39
N PRO A 52 -1.96 1.67 -28.54
CA PRO A 52 -0.54 1.59 -28.86
C PRO A 52 0.09 2.97 -29.13
N HIS A 53 -0.72 4.00 -29.33
CA HIS A 53 -0.23 5.34 -29.63
C HIS A 53 0.36 6.02 -28.41
N HIS A 54 -0.32 5.96 -27.26
CA HIS A 54 0.14 6.57 -26.02
C HIS A 54 0.90 5.57 -25.12
N ASN A 55 0.74 4.28 -25.37
CA ASN A 55 1.36 3.19 -24.60
C ASN A 55 1.20 3.37 -23.08
N PRO A 56 -0.04 3.52 -22.61
CA PRO A 56 -0.32 3.66 -21.16
C PRO A 56 -0.25 2.33 -20.44
N MET A 57 -0.26 2.37 -19.11
CA MET A 57 -0.49 1.19 -18.28
C MET A 57 -1.98 0.89 -18.19
N ILE A 58 -2.35 -0.39 -18.23
CA ILE A 58 -3.67 -0.82 -17.74
C ILE A 58 -3.76 -0.42 -16.26
N PRO A 59 -4.77 0.35 -15.84
CA PRO A 59 -4.88 0.77 -14.45
C PRO A 59 -5.02 -0.43 -13.51
N HIS A 60 -4.04 -0.62 -12.63
CA HIS A 60 -4.07 -1.65 -11.60
C HIS A 60 -4.09 -1.02 -10.21
N THR A 61 -4.85 -1.64 -9.30
CA THR A 61 -4.74 -1.36 -7.87
C THR A 61 -4.37 -2.64 -7.16
N LEU A 62 -3.19 -2.65 -6.56
CA LEU A 62 -2.65 -3.79 -5.83
C LEU A 62 -2.85 -3.56 -4.34
N VAL A 63 -3.51 -4.48 -3.67
CA VAL A 63 -3.53 -4.55 -2.20
C VAL A 63 -2.45 -5.53 -1.78
N LEU A 64 -1.50 -5.05 -0.98
CA LEU A 64 -0.33 -5.83 -0.58
C LEU A 64 -0.34 -6.12 0.91
N GLU A 65 0.08 -7.32 1.27
CA GLU A 65 0.44 -7.73 2.62
C GLU A 65 1.91 -7.37 2.93
N PRO A 66 2.33 -7.42 4.19
CA PRO A 66 3.74 -7.32 4.56
C PRO A 66 4.64 -8.25 3.73
N GLY A 67 5.82 -7.76 3.37
CA GLY A 67 6.73 -8.47 2.46
C GLY A 67 6.35 -8.33 0.98
N LEU A 68 5.51 -7.36 0.64
CA LEU A 68 5.06 -7.04 -0.73
C LEU A 68 4.32 -8.20 -1.41
N ARG A 69 3.70 -9.08 -0.63
CA ARG A 69 2.87 -10.15 -1.18
C ARG A 69 1.53 -9.61 -1.65
N VAL A 70 1.15 -9.97 -2.86
CA VAL A 70 -0.13 -9.55 -3.42
C VAL A 70 -1.28 -10.27 -2.69
N TYR A 71 -2.13 -9.48 -2.05
CA TYR A 71 -3.39 -9.95 -1.46
C TYR A 71 -4.51 -9.95 -2.49
N LYS A 72 -4.63 -8.84 -3.23
CA LYS A 72 -5.69 -8.67 -4.22
C LYS A 72 -5.25 -7.72 -5.33
N ILE A 73 -5.75 -7.96 -6.51
CA ILE A 73 -5.55 -7.11 -7.70
C ILE A 73 -6.92 -6.65 -8.18
N TYR A 74 -7.02 -5.37 -8.49
CA TYR A 74 -8.12 -4.78 -9.25
C TYR A 74 -7.56 -4.30 -10.58
N GLU A 75 -8.17 -4.77 -11.66
CA GLU A 75 -7.83 -4.38 -13.02
C GLU A 75 -8.87 -3.40 -13.52
N GLY A 76 -8.43 -2.18 -13.87
CA GLY A 76 -9.28 -1.14 -14.36
C GLY A 76 -9.21 -1.02 -15.87
N TYR A 77 -10.33 -0.67 -16.47
CA TYR A 77 -10.41 -0.28 -17.85
C TYR A 77 -11.44 0.85 -18.00
N TRP A 78 -11.03 1.99 -18.54
CA TRP A 78 -11.86 3.20 -18.63
C TRP A 78 -12.40 3.57 -17.22
N PHE A 79 -13.73 3.49 -17.04
CA PHE A 79 -14.42 3.87 -15.81
C PHE A 79 -14.84 2.69 -14.92
N PHE A 80 -14.54 1.46 -15.31
CA PHE A 80 -14.93 0.26 -14.56
C PHE A 80 -13.70 -0.55 -14.12
N GLY A 81 -13.93 -1.54 -13.25
CA GLY A 81 -12.89 -2.43 -12.73
C GLY A 81 -12.01 -1.82 -11.64
N ARG A 82 -12.11 -0.52 -11.37
CA ARG A 82 -11.39 0.16 -10.29
C ARG A 82 -12.11 -0.08 -8.96
N PRO A 83 -11.38 -0.26 -7.86
CA PRO A 83 -12.01 -0.47 -6.56
C PRO A 83 -12.68 0.82 -6.07
N THR A 84 -13.80 0.64 -5.39
CA THR A 84 -14.37 1.69 -4.56
C THR A 84 -13.56 1.89 -3.28
N VAL A 85 -13.71 3.04 -2.64
CA VAL A 85 -13.07 3.30 -1.33
C VAL A 85 -13.50 2.27 -0.29
N GLU A 86 -14.76 1.82 -0.34
CA GLU A 86 -15.28 0.82 0.59
C GLU A 86 -14.66 -0.57 0.37
N GLU A 87 -14.49 -0.99 -0.87
CA GLU A 87 -13.80 -2.24 -1.19
C GLU A 87 -12.37 -2.23 -0.67
N LEU A 88 -11.62 -1.15 -0.92
CA LEU A 88 -10.26 -1.00 -0.39
C LEU A 88 -10.24 -1.00 1.15
N ARG A 89 -11.21 -0.35 1.79
CA ARG A 89 -11.32 -0.33 3.24
C ARG A 89 -11.54 -1.74 3.80
N LEU A 90 -12.40 -2.53 3.18
CA LEU A 90 -12.68 -3.91 3.59
C LEU A 90 -11.46 -4.81 3.37
N ASP A 91 -10.80 -4.70 2.23
CA ASP A 91 -9.59 -5.47 1.93
C ASP A 91 -8.46 -5.15 2.91
N LEU A 92 -8.21 -3.88 3.19
CA LEU A 92 -7.18 -3.47 4.15
C LEU A 92 -7.48 -3.98 5.56
N ARG A 93 -8.75 -3.99 5.99
CA ARG A 93 -9.14 -4.61 7.27
C ARG A 93 -8.88 -6.11 7.28
N ALA A 94 -9.17 -6.79 6.18
CA ALA A 94 -8.92 -8.23 6.07
C ALA A 94 -7.41 -8.53 6.11
N VAL A 95 -6.59 -7.76 5.40
CA VAL A 95 -5.13 -7.85 5.43
C VAL A 95 -4.59 -7.63 6.84
N LEU A 96 -5.01 -6.58 7.54
CA LEU A 96 -4.57 -6.28 8.91
C LEU A 96 -4.90 -7.43 9.87
N LYS A 97 -6.09 -8.03 9.74
CA LYS A 97 -6.48 -9.19 10.54
C LYS A 97 -5.59 -10.42 10.27
N ARG A 98 -5.16 -10.60 9.04
CA ARG A 98 -4.26 -11.70 8.64
C ARG A 98 -2.81 -11.46 9.10
N CYS A 99 -2.37 -10.20 9.17
CA CYS A 99 -1.01 -9.88 9.62
C CYS A 99 -0.78 -10.27 11.09
N ARG A 100 -1.81 -10.19 11.92
CA ARG A 100 -1.74 -10.51 13.35
C ARG A 100 -3.01 -11.25 13.80
N PRO A 101 -3.20 -12.51 13.34
CA PRO A 101 -4.36 -13.31 13.73
C PRO A 101 -4.38 -13.66 15.23
N ASP A 102 -3.21 -13.67 15.84
CA ASP A 102 -2.97 -13.90 17.27
C ASP A 102 -3.20 -12.66 18.15
N TRP A 103 -3.41 -11.48 17.54
CA TRP A 103 -3.50 -10.25 18.30
C TRP A 103 -4.78 -10.16 19.12
N GLY A 104 -4.59 -9.92 20.40
CA GLY A 104 -5.68 -9.73 21.36
C GLY A 104 -5.17 -9.07 22.64
N ILE A 105 -4.94 -7.74 22.60
CA ILE A 105 -4.37 -7.00 23.74
C ILE A 105 -5.12 -7.23 25.06
N GLY A 106 -6.38 -7.68 25.00
CA GLY A 106 -7.18 -8.06 26.15
C GLY A 106 -6.92 -9.46 26.68
N ASN A 107 -6.18 -10.32 25.97
CA ASN A 107 -5.93 -11.67 26.42
C ASN A 107 -4.87 -11.73 27.54
N ALA A 108 -4.95 -12.78 28.36
CA ALA A 108 -4.07 -12.92 29.52
C ALA A 108 -2.60 -13.10 29.15
N GLU A 109 -2.32 -13.77 28.03
CA GLU A 109 -0.96 -14.07 27.59
C GLU A 109 -0.22 -12.80 27.18
N GLN A 110 -0.85 -11.96 26.37
CA GLN A 110 -0.24 -10.68 25.96
C GLN A 110 -0.09 -9.73 27.15
N ARG A 111 -1.06 -9.70 28.06
CA ARG A 111 -0.95 -8.91 29.28
C ARG A 111 0.22 -9.38 30.15
N ALA A 112 0.41 -10.68 30.28
CA ALA A 112 1.53 -11.25 31.04
C ALA A 112 2.88 -10.99 30.35
N ALA A 113 2.96 -11.07 29.02
CA ALA A 113 4.15 -10.73 28.24
C ALA A 113 4.55 -9.26 28.46
N TRP A 114 3.60 -8.34 28.35
CA TRP A 114 3.84 -6.93 28.64
C TRP A 114 4.37 -6.67 30.05
N ALA A 115 3.74 -7.30 31.06
CA ALA A 115 4.15 -7.17 32.45
C ALA A 115 5.57 -7.70 32.72
N LYS A 116 6.03 -8.71 31.97
CA LYS A 116 7.39 -9.25 32.01
C LYS A 116 8.41 -8.44 31.20
N GLY A 117 7.98 -7.38 30.52
CA GLY A 117 8.83 -6.59 29.67
C GLY A 117 9.09 -7.17 28.28
N ASP A 118 8.46 -8.28 27.92
CA ASP A 118 8.49 -8.84 26.57
C ASP A 118 7.55 -8.03 25.68
N LYS A 119 8.12 -7.07 24.96
CA LYS A 119 7.39 -6.13 24.10
C LYS A 119 7.56 -6.41 22.62
N ALA A 120 8.35 -7.42 22.25
CA ALA A 120 8.65 -7.71 20.85
C ALA A 120 7.40 -7.94 19.98
N GLY A 121 6.39 -8.60 20.55
CA GLY A 121 5.13 -8.85 19.86
C GLY A 121 4.19 -7.64 19.75
N PHE A 122 4.49 -6.50 20.39
CA PHE A 122 3.60 -5.32 20.43
C PHE A 122 3.93 -4.27 19.38
N TYR A 123 5.06 -4.41 18.70
CA TYR A 123 5.50 -3.47 17.68
C TYR A 123 5.63 -4.15 16.33
N PRO A 124 5.34 -3.45 15.22
CA PRO A 124 5.40 -4.03 13.89
C PRO A 124 6.83 -4.47 13.54
N TYR A 125 6.94 -5.61 12.87
CA TYR A 125 8.19 -6.12 12.31
C TYR A 125 9.33 -6.33 13.31
N GLY A 126 9.02 -6.59 14.59
CA GLY A 126 10.02 -6.76 15.64
C GLY A 126 10.78 -5.49 16.02
N LYS A 127 10.32 -4.33 15.57
CA LYS A 127 10.91 -3.03 15.93
C LYS A 127 10.58 -2.64 17.36
N THR A 128 11.48 -1.90 17.98
CA THR A 128 11.19 -1.25 19.27
C THR A 128 10.34 0.00 19.07
N GLN A 129 9.69 0.48 20.15
CA GLN A 129 8.95 1.73 20.10
C GLN A 129 9.80 2.89 19.59
N ALA A 130 11.03 3.02 20.08
CA ALA A 130 11.95 4.07 19.67
C ALA A 130 12.26 4.03 18.17
N GLN A 131 12.44 2.82 17.61
CA GLN A 131 12.65 2.65 16.17
C GLN A 131 11.41 3.03 15.34
N VAL A 132 10.21 2.67 15.83
CA VAL A 132 8.95 3.04 15.14
C VAL A 132 8.74 4.55 15.15
N LEU A 133 9.03 5.21 16.28
CA LEU A 133 8.88 6.67 16.42
C LEU A 133 9.98 7.47 15.66
N ALA A 134 11.14 6.85 15.41
CA ALA A 134 12.22 7.47 14.66
C ALA A 134 12.06 7.35 13.14
N GLU A 135 11.10 6.56 12.66
CA GLU A 135 10.84 6.46 11.22
C GLU A 135 10.18 7.75 10.73
N PRO A 136 10.75 8.41 9.71
CA PRO A 136 10.10 9.57 9.12
C PRO A 136 8.74 9.15 8.54
N ASP A 137 7.74 9.96 8.74
CA ASP A 137 6.48 9.86 8.01
C ASP A 137 6.78 9.99 6.51
N LEU A 138 6.75 8.88 5.80
CA LEU A 138 6.95 8.82 4.34
C LEU A 138 5.68 9.21 3.61
#